data_5c4171fe8be3b986a0ced87db33a10b1
#
_entry.id   5c4171fe8be3b986a0ced87db33a10b1
#
_cell.length_a   1.000
_cell.length_b   1.000
_cell.length_c   1.000
_cell.angle_alpha   90.00
_cell.angle_beta   90.00
_cell.angle_gamma   90.00
#
_symmetry.space_group_name_H-M   'P 1'
#
loop_
_entity.id
_entity.type
_entity.pdbx_description
1 polymer ?
#
loop_
_entity_poly.entity_id
_entity_poly.type
_entity_poly.pdbx_seq_one_letter_code
_entity_poly.pdbx_strand_id
1 'polypeptide(L)'
;MTRFPLIACIAGLPTVVWSAPDVYQNTVPAEPPYYRVRYEKSEKTGELVYPVSYTLWVPEGVRELRGVVVHQHGCGEGSCKSGQTGAHDLHWQALARKHRCALLSPTYEQPEKADCQLWCDPRNGSSSAFLKALTDLGRSSGHPELERVPWALWGHSGGGHWAGGMVLLHPERVAAAWLRSGAPAVAGSPQKSAVYEVRPESLQVPVMCNLGTREGVTVKDGRFGGVWGGVEPFFKAFRSRGALIGVSADPLTSHECGNQRYLAIPWMDACLSLRLPETVGSPLRKVSGSEAWVVPLKGWETGASAPEPAAGYSGAVGESLWLPSGGVAKAWSQYMKDTAIPDATRPPAPKGLKVEGNVLTWNAEADLESGLAGFIIERDGAVLVKLPEQPKNPFGRPIFQNLSYSDTPTQPLVPMRYVDAAAVPGKTHQYRVISVNTAGLQSR
;
A
#
# COMPACT_ATOMS: atom_id res chain seq x y z
N MET A 1 84.96 -10.88 4.87
CA MET A 1 83.81 -11.52 4.24
C MET A 1 82.56 -10.98 4.92
N THR A 2 82.02 -9.94 4.36
CA THR A 2 80.82 -9.19 4.92
C THR A 2 79.56 -9.64 4.17
N ARG A 3 78.62 -10.24 4.87
CA ARG A 3 77.33 -10.66 4.30
C ARG A 3 76.35 -9.49 4.46
N PHE A 4 75.74 -9.04 3.38
CA PHE A 4 74.61 -8.12 3.36
C PHE A 4 73.31 -8.94 3.40
N PRO A 5 72.27 -8.52 4.17
CA PRO A 5 70.96 -9.15 4.12
C PRO A 5 70.13 -8.56 2.95
N LEU A 6 69.51 -9.47 2.22
CA LEU A 6 68.50 -9.11 1.20
C LEU A 6 67.18 -8.74 1.89
N ILE A 7 66.74 -7.51 1.73
CA ILE A 7 65.40 -7.07 2.15
C ILE A 7 64.43 -7.38 0.98
N ALA A 8 63.53 -8.34 1.13
CA ALA A 8 62.48 -8.60 0.19
C ALA A 8 61.30 -7.63 0.44
N CYS A 9 61.06 -6.68 -0.45
CA CYS A 9 59.84 -5.88 -0.46
C CYS A 9 58.69 -6.75 -0.93
N ILE A 10 57.77 -7.11 -0.03
CA ILE A 10 56.50 -7.70 -0.39
C ILE A 10 55.57 -6.54 -0.80
N ALA A 11 55.37 -6.37 -2.11
CA ALA A 11 54.34 -5.47 -2.61
C ALA A 11 52.97 -6.05 -2.25
N GLY A 12 52.26 -5.41 -1.35
CA GLY A 12 50.88 -5.74 -1.01
C GLY A 12 49.97 -5.46 -2.20
N LEU A 13 49.39 -6.53 -2.76
CA LEU A 13 48.30 -6.39 -3.72
C LEU A 13 47.10 -5.75 -3.04
N PRO A 14 46.44 -4.77 -3.68
CA PRO A 14 45.21 -4.21 -3.11
C PRO A 14 44.16 -5.31 -3.05
N THR A 15 43.69 -5.63 -1.85
CA THR A 15 42.50 -6.47 -1.63
C THR A 15 41.30 -5.71 -2.16
N VAL A 16 40.78 -6.13 -3.31
CA VAL A 16 39.47 -5.67 -3.80
C VAL A 16 38.44 -6.24 -2.82
N VAL A 17 37.97 -5.39 -1.92
CA VAL A 17 36.81 -5.72 -1.07
C VAL A 17 35.60 -5.67 -1.98
N TRP A 18 35.11 -6.82 -2.38
CA TRP A 18 33.79 -6.94 -2.99
C TRP A 18 32.77 -6.63 -1.89
N SER A 19 32.24 -5.40 -1.87
CA SER A 19 31.03 -5.13 -1.11
C SER A 19 29.88 -5.93 -1.74
N ALA A 20 29.15 -6.68 -0.94
CA ALA A 20 27.91 -7.28 -1.40
C ALA A 20 27.01 -6.18 -2.00
N PRO A 21 26.30 -6.47 -3.11
CA PRO A 21 25.42 -5.47 -3.71
C PRO A 21 24.43 -4.97 -2.66
N ASP A 22 24.28 -3.65 -2.57
CA ASP A 22 23.32 -3.03 -1.65
C ASP A 22 21.90 -3.51 -2.03
N VAL A 23 21.28 -4.28 -1.15
CA VAL A 23 19.95 -4.87 -1.37
C VAL A 23 18.86 -3.80 -1.51
N TYR A 24 19.14 -2.58 -1.08
CA TYR A 24 18.27 -1.42 -1.21
C TYR A 24 18.57 -0.55 -2.43
N GLN A 25 19.52 -0.93 -3.27
CA GLN A 25 19.77 -0.18 -4.51
C GLN A 25 18.50 -0.11 -5.34
N ASN A 26 18.04 1.12 -5.58
CA ASN A 26 16.84 1.38 -6.36
C ASN A 26 17.10 1.07 -7.84
N THR A 27 16.64 -0.08 -8.32
CA THR A 27 16.76 -0.50 -9.72
C THR A 27 15.63 0.02 -10.59
N VAL A 28 14.53 0.50 -9.98
CA VAL A 28 13.38 1.05 -10.68
C VAL A 28 13.63 2.54 -10.94
N PRO A 29 13.57 3.01 -12.19
CA PRO A 29 13.77 4.42 -12.53
C PRO A 29 12.78 5.34 -11.78
N ALA A 30 13.24 6.56 -11.49
CA ALA A 30 12.44 7.63 -10.89
C ALA A 30 12.43 8.85 -11.80
N GLU A 31 12.01 8.66 -13.06
CA GLU A 31 11.77 9.71 -14.05
C GLU A 31 10.27 10.08 -14.07
N PRO A 32 9.91 11.30 -14.38
CA PRO A 32 8.51 11.70 -14.45
C PRO A 32 7.65 10.68 -15.22
N PRO A 33 6.50 10.28 -14.67
CA PRO A 33 5.78 10.84 -13.53
C PRO A 33 6.21 10.35 -12.14
N TYR A 34 7.38 9.71 -12.02
CA TYR A 34 7.93 9.24 -10.75
C TYR A 34 9.05 10.17 -10.28
N TYR A 35 9.08 10.45 -8.97
CA TYR A 35 10.06 11.32 -8.32
C TYR A 35 10.59 10.62 -7.08
N ARG A 36 11.87 10.82 -6.73
CA ARG A 36 12.46 10.17 -5.56
C ARG A 36 13.36 11.11 -4.79
N VAL A 37 13.27 10.99 -3.46
CA VAL A 37 14.22 11.58 -2.52
C VAL A 37 14.72 10.51 -1.58
N ARG A 38 15.96 10.64 -1.10
CA ARG A 38 16.58 9.74 -0.11
C ARG A 38 17.23 10.56 0.98
N TYR A 39 17.10 10.11 2.22
CA TYR A 39 17.73 10.70 3.40
C TYR A 39 18.61 9.68 4.08
N GLU A 40 19.78 10.13 4.53
CA GLU A 40 20.68 9.34 5.35
C GLU A 40 20.16 9.26 6.79
N LYS A 41 20.58 8.24 7.51
CA LYS A 41 20.34 8.14 8.96
C LYS A 41 20.98 9.32 9.70
N SER A 42 20.43 9.64 10.86
CA SER A 42 21.02 10.58 11.82
C SER A 42 21.70 9.83 12.93
N GLU A 43 22.76 10.41 13.48
CA GLU A 43 23.43 9.91 14.69
C GLU A 43 22.80 10.49 15.98
N LYS A 44 21.79 11.36 15.87
CA LYS A 44 21.12 11.98 17.01
C LYS A 44 19.94 11.14 17.48
N THR A 45 19.83 10.95 18.77
CA THR A 45 18.71 10.23 19.40
C THR A 45 17.37 10.92 19.08
N GLY A 46 16.36 10.13 18.70
CA GLY A 46 15.02 10.62 18.33
C GLY A 46 14.89 11.12 16.88
N GLU A 47 15.98 11.07 16.12
CA GLU A 47 15.96 11.35 14.67
C GLU A 47 15.99 10.04 13.86
N LEU A 48 15.97 10.15 12.53
CA LEU A 48 15.90 9.03 11.58
C LEU A 48 17.03 8.00 11.80
N VAL A 49 16.69 6.78 12.17
CA VAL A 49 17.68 5.74 12.55
C VAL A 49 18.19 4.96 11.33
N TYR A 50 17.38 4.75 10.32
CA TYR A 50 17.77 4.08 9.07
C TYR A 50 17.65 5.02 7.89
N PRO A 51 18.51 4.92 6.88
CA PRO A 51 18.28 5.64 5.64
C PRO A 51 16.89 5.30 5.07
N VAL A 52 16.26 6.24 4.40
CA VAL A 52 14.95 6.05 3.78
C VAL A 52 14.87 6.74 2.42
N SER A 53 14.34 6.03 1.45
CA SER A 53 13.93 6.57 0.15
C SER A 53 12.42 6.72 0.09
N TYR A 54 11.94 7.80 -0.49
CA TYR A 54 10.52 8.02 -0.79
C TYR A 54 10.35 8.14 -2.29
N THR A 55 9.55 7.25 -2.89
CA THR A 55 9.19 7.31 -4.31
C THR A 55 7.75 7.79 -4.43
N LEU A 56 7.55 8.88 -5.17
CA LEU A 56 6.26 9.49 -5.45
C LEU A 56 5.88 9.25 -6.91
N TRP A 57 4.65 8.84 -7.16
CA TRP A 57 4.01 8.89 -8.46
C TRP A 57 2.96 10.00 -8.48
N VAL A 58 2.97 10.81 -9.55
CA VAL A 58 2.00 11.90 -9.78
C VAL A 58 1.13 11.52 -10.97
N PRO A 59 -0.21 11.52 -10.86
CA PRO A 59 -1.08 11.20 -11.97
C PRO A 59 -0.99 12.25 -13.09
N GLU A 60 -0.88 11.79 -14.32
CA GLU A 60 -0.77 12.65 -15.49
C GLU A 60 -1.99 13.58 -15.62
N GLY A 61 -1.76 14.84 -16.00
CA GLY A 61 -2.79 15.84 -16.27
C GLY A 61 -3.41 16.47 -15.01
N VAL A 62 -3.01 16.06 -13.80
CA VAL A 62 -3.46 16.70 -12.56
C VAL A 62 -2.66 17.99 -12.33
N ARG A 63 -3.35 19.12 -12.29
CA ARG A 63 -2.74 20.45 -12.05
C ARG A 63 -2.50 20.72 -10.57
N GLU A 64 -3.35 20.20 -9.71
CA GLU A 64 -3.30 20.41 -8.26
C GLU A 64 -3.72 19.10 -7.56
N LEU A 65 -2.84 18.60 -6.71
CA LEU A 65 -3.08 17.38 -5.91
C LEU A 65 -3.96 17.71 -4.71
N ARG A 66 -4.96 16.84 -4.44
CA ARG A 66 -5.87 16.99 -3.29
C ARG A 66 -5.42 16.21 -2.07
N GLY A 67 -4.47 15.30 -2.23
CA GLY A 67 -3.97 14.44 -1.17
C GLY A 67 -2.82 13.56 -1.62
N VAL A 68 -2.34 12.74 -0.72
CA VAL A 68 -1.39 11.68 -1.03
C VAL A 68 -1.84 10.35 -0.41
N VAL A 69 -1.86 9.30 -1.22
CA VAL A 69 -2.01 7.92 -0.77
C VAL A 69 -0.62 7.40 -0.42
N VAL A 70 -0.42 6.93 0.79
CA VAL A 70 0.87 6.41 1.29
C VAL A 70 0.76 4.91 1.46
N HIS A 71 1.60 4.16 0.75
CA HIS A 71 1.69 2.72 0.83
C HIS A 71 2.95 2.32 1.59
N GLN A 72 2.81 2.03 2.90
CA GLN A 72 3.91 1.75 3.82
C GLN A 72 4.14 0.25 3.98
N HIS A 73 5.31 -0.23 3.57
CA HIS A 73 5.74 -1.63 3.73
C HIS A 73 5.80 -2.10 5.19
N GLY A 74 5.92 -3.42 5.37
CA GLY A 74 6.14 -4.04 6.68
C GLY A 74 7.61 -4.02 7.13
N CYS A 75 7.88 -4.66 8.26
CA CYS A 75 9.21 -4.79 8.84
C CYS A 75 10.02 -5.92 8.23
N GLY A 76 11.34 -5.83 8.41
CA GLY A 76 12.34 -6.77 7.91
C GLY A 76 12.80 -6.41 6.50
N GLU A 77 14.03 -6.80 6.16
CA GLU A 77 14.70 -6.42 4.91
C GLU A 77 13.85 -6.69 3.67
N GLY A 78 13.26 -7.90 3.54
CA GLY A 78 12.46 -8.26 2.39
C GLY A 78 11.19 -7.41 2.22
N SER A 79 10.51 -7.08 3.33
CA SER A 79 9.33 -6.21 3.31
C SER A 79 9.73 -4.75 3.03
N CYS A 80 10.80 -4.26 3.66
CA CYS A 80 11.31 -2.92 3.42
C CYS A 80 11.72 -2.72 1.96
N LYS A 81 12.45 -3.68 1.38
CA LYS A 81 12.85 -3.68 -0.04
C LYS A 81 11.65 -3.62 -0.98
N SER A 82 10.52 -4.22 -0.61
CA SER A 82 9.29 -4.20 -1.41
C SER A 82 8.70 -2.79 -1.57
N GLY A 83 9.00 -1.86 -0.67
CA GLY A 83 8.61 -0.45 -0.77
C GLY A 83 9.13 0.27 -2.02
N GLN A 84 10.21 -0.24 -2.64
CA GLN A 84 10.79 0.34 -3.87
C GLN A 84 9.80 0.38 -5.04
N THR A 85 8.81 -0.50 -5.07
CA THR A 85 7.84 -0.63 -6.14
C THR A 85 6.42 -0.20 -5.78
N GLY A 86 6.15 0.18 -4.53
CA GLY A 86 4.80 0.53 -4.10
C GLY A 86 4.17 1.67 -4.89
N ALA A 87 4.96 2.69 -5.28
CA ALA A 87 4.48 3.79 -6.13
C ALA A 87 4.17 3.37 -7.58
N HIS A 88 4.61 2.19 -8.00
CA HIS A 88 4.38 1.62 -9.34
C HIS A 88 3.17 0.68 -9.40
N ASP A 89 2.43 0.54 -8.31
CA ASP A 89 1.24 -0.32 -8.25
C ASP A 89 0.06 0.33 -8.98
N LEU A 90 -0.37 -0.29 -10.08
CA LEU A 90 -1.42 0.25 -10.95
C LEU A 90 -2.79 0.33 -10.26
N HIS A 91 -3.09 -0.57 -9.33
CA HIS A 91 -4.38 -0.57 -8.62
C HIS A 91 -4.43 0.55 -7.58
N TRP A 92 -3.35 0.78 -6.81
CA TRP A 92 -3.23 1.92 -5.93
C TRP A 92 -3.14 3.25 -6.69
N GLN A 93 -2.52 3.25 -7.88
CA GLN A 93 -2.54 4.41 -8.78
C GLN A 93 -3.95 4.74 -9.28
N ALA A 94 -4.81 3.73 -9.54
CA ALA A 94 -6.20 3.96 -9.94
C ALA A 94 -6.99 4.69 -8.83
N LEU A 95 -6.83 4.28 -7.56
CA LEU A 95 -7.41 4.99 -6.42
C LEU A 95 -6.89 6.43 -6.31
N ALA A 96 -5.58 6.60 -6.37
CA ALA A 96 -4.95 7.92 -6.26
C ALA A 96 -5.42 8.86 -7.39
N ARG A 97 -5.45 8.38 -8.63
CA ARG A 97 -5.94 9.13 -9.81
C ARG A 97 -7.38 9.59 -9.64
N LYS A 98 -8.29 8.71 -9.20
CA LYS A 98 -9.71 9.03 -8.98
C LYS A 98 -9.88 10.23 -8.07
N HIS A 99 -9.05 10.33 -7.03
CA HIS A 99 -9.13 11.41 -6.04
C HIS A 99 -8.20 12.58 -6.33
N ARG A 100 -7.50 12.59 -7.45
CA ARG A 100 -6.45 13.57 -7.77
C ARG A 100 -5.38 13.62 -6.67
N CYS A 101 -4.99 12.46 -6.16
CA CYS A 101 -3.93 12.27 -5.18
C CYS A 101 -2.66 11.74 -5.85
N ALA A 102 -1.51 12.00 -5.25
CA ALA A 102 -0.29 11.27 -5.56
C ALA A 102 -0.26 9.92 -4.83
N LEU A 103 0.58 8.99 -5.30
CA LEU A 103 0.89 7.73 -4.61
C LEU A 103 2.34 7.76 -4.13
N LEU A 104 2.56 7.59 -2.84
CA LEU A 104 3.88 7.61 -2.20
C LEU A 104 4.20 6.26 -1.57
N SER A 105 5.41 5.75 -1.80
CA SER A 105 5.90 4.56 -1.13
C SER A 105 7.29 4.82 -0.53
N PRO A 106 7.44 4.70 0.81
CA PRO A 106 8.74 4.74 1.47
C PRO A 106 9.46 3.40 1.38
N THR A 107 10.78 3.43 1.48
CA THR A 107 11.66 2.27 1.61
C THR A 107 12.69 2.56 2.69
N TYR A 108 12.47 2.04 3.89
CA TYR A 108 13.46 2.11 4.98
C TYR A 108 14.54 1.06 4.76
N GLU A 109 15.81 1.47 4.84
CA GLU A 109 16.95 0.56 4.66
C GLU A 109 17.27 -0.16 5.99
N GLN A 110 16.27 -0.90 6.49
CA GLN A 110 16.37 -1.65 7.73
C GLN A 110 17.26 -2.88 7.53
N PRO A 111 18.33 -3.08 8.34
CA PRO A 111 19.10 -4.31 8.33
C PRO A 111 18.27 -5.53 8.78
N GLU A 112 18.60 -6.72 8.28
CA GLU A 112 17.78 -7.93 8.46
C GLU A 112 17.40 -8.24 9.93
N LYS A 113 18.30 -8.04 10.86
CA LYS A 113 18.09 -8.35 12.30
C LYS A 113 17.82 -7.13 13.18
N ALA A 114 17.57 -5.96 12.57
CA ALA A 114 17.38 -4.73 13.30
C ALA A 114 15.97 -4.60 13.88
N ASP A 115 15.83 -3.80 14.92
CA ASP A 115 14.55 -3.54 15.57
C ASP A 115 13.66 -2.67 14.68
N CYS A 116 12.50 -3.18 14.41
CA CYS A 116 11.44 -2.55 13.66
C CYS A 116 10.91 -1.26 14.30
N GLN A 117 10.86 -1.21 15.65
CA GLN A 117 10.35 -0.04 16.38
C GLN A 117 11.16 1.23 16.09
N LEU A 118 12.40 1.09 15.65
CA LEU A 118 13.28 2.21 15.34
C LEU A 118 12.78 3.08 14.20
N TRP A 119 11.93 2.57 13.31
CA TRP A 119 11.30 3.37 12.25
C TRP A 119 9.77 3.33 12.27
N CYS A 120 9.16 2.20 12.67
CA CYS A 120 7.70 2.07 12.64
C CYS A 120 7.00 2.85 13.76
N ASP A 121 7.71 3.27 14.79
CA ASP A 121 7.25 4.32 15.68
C ASP A 121 7.62 5.68 15.08
N PRO A 122 6.63 6.47 14.57
CA PRO A 122 6.93 7.74 13.90
C PRO A 122 7.61 8.79 14.79
N ARG A 123 7.58 8.62 16.12
CA ARG A 123 8.30 9.49 17.07
C ARG A 123 9.82 9.34 16.99
N ASN A 124 10.31 8.24 16.41
CA ASN A 124 11.75 8.00 16.20
C ASN A 124 12.26 8.60 14.88
N GLY A 125 11.78 9.79 14.51
CA GLY A 125 12.26 10.56 13.38
C GLY A 125 11.61 10.22 12.02
N SER A 126 10.91 9.09 11.87
CA SER A 126 10.30 8.73 10.59
C SER A 126 9.11 9.65 10.21
N SER A 127 8.39 10.23 11.19
CA SER A 127 7.41 11.30 10.90
C SER A 127 8.07 12.54 10.34
N SER A 128 9.15 13.02 10.94
CA SER A 128 9.89 14.20 10.46
C SER A 128 10.49 13.98 9.07
N ALA A 129 11.04 12.79 8.80
CA ALA A 129 11.55 12.42 7.49
C ALA A 129 10.43 12.40 6.42
N PHE A 130 9.25 11.87 6.76
CA PHE A 130 8.09 11.87 5.88
C PHE A 130 7.62 13.30 5.55
N LEU A 131 7.49 14.18 6.54
CA LEU A 131 7.10 15.58 6.32
C LEU A 131 8.11 16.30 5.43
N LYS A 132 9.40 16.11 5.68
CA LYS A 132 10.47 16.64 4.82
C LYS A 132 10.37 16.10 3.39
N ALA A 133 10.07 14.81 3.23
CA ALA A 133 9.92 14.19 1.92
C ALA A 133 8.77 14.82 1.12
N LEU A 134 7.63 15.13 1.75
CA LEU A 134 6.52 15.80 1.08
C LEU A 134 6.93 17.19 0.57
N THR A 135 7.70 17.96 1.35
CA THR A 135 8.22 19.27 0.93
C THR A 135 9.18 19.14 -0.26
N ASP A 136 10.16 18.24 -0.17
CA ASP A 136 11.20 18.09 -1.19
C ASP A 136 10.64 17.48 -2.49
N LEU A 137 9.76 16.48 -2.39
CA LEU A 137 9.02 15.90 -3.53
C LEU A 137 8.05 16.90 -4.15
N GLY A 138 7.39 17.73 -3.34
CA GLY A 138 6.55 18.81 -3.83
C GLY A 138 7.32 19.79 -4.70
N ARG A 139 8.53 20.14 -4.29
CA ARG A 139 9.42 21.00 -5.07
C ARG A 139 9.88 20.34 -6.37
N SER A 140 10.33 19.10 -6.32
CA SER A 140 10.88 18.40 -7.48
C SER A 140 9.81 17.99 -8.50
N SER A 141 8.58 17.72 -8.07
CA SER A 141 7.47 17.35 -8.94
C SER A 141 6.66 18.54 -9.48
N GLY A 142 6.89 19.76 -8.98
CA GLY A 142 6.09 20.92 -9.32
C GLY A 142 4.74 21.01 -8.58
N HIS A 143 4.57 20.23 -7.50
CA HIS A 143 3.37 20.14 -6.68
C HIS A 143 3.62 20.58 -5.22
N PRO A 144 3.90 21.90 -4.96
CA PRO A 144 4.24 22.39 -3.63
C PRO A 144 3.12 22.19 -2.60
N GLU A 145 1.89 21.97 -3.04
CA GLU A 145 0.75 21.64 -2.17
C GLU A 145 0.92 20.33 -1.40
N LEU A 146 1.83 19.41 -1.82
CA LEU A 146 2.14 18.17 -1.09
C LEU A 146 2.51 18.42 0.38
N GLU A 147 3.13 19.55 0.68
CA GLU A 147 3.46 19.94 2.05
C GLU A 147 2.21 20.09 2.94
N ARG A 148 1.04 20.39 2.36
CA ARG A 148 -0.17 20.75 3.09
C ARG A 148 -1.36 19.82 2.88
N VAL A 149 -1.37 19.01 1.82
CA VAL A 149 -2.50 18.12 1.51
C VAL A 149 -2.68 17.01 2.53
N PRO A 150 -3.91 16.46 2.68
CA PRO A 150 -4.19 15.32 3.54
C PRO A 150 -3.57 14.01 3.04
N TRP A 151 -3.50 13.02 3.95
CA TRP A 151 -2.93 11.70 3.70
C TRP A 151 -3.98 10.60 3.86
N ALA A 152 -3.98 9.62 2.94
CA ALA A 152 -4.62 8.33 3.10
C ALA A 152 -3.50 7.30 3.35
N LEU A 153 -3.46 6.72 4.54
CA LEU A 153 -2.36 5.88 4.99
C LEU A 153 -2.75 4.40 4.88
N TRP A 154 -2.01 3.64 4.12
CA TRP A 154 -2.04 2.18 4.18
C TRP A 154 -0.71 1.69 4.74
N GLY A 155 -0.76 0.73 5.68
CA GLY A 155 0.45 0.17 6.26
C GLY A 155 0.29 -1.29 6.63
N HIS A 156 1.34 -2.09 6.35
CA HIS A 156 1.43 -3.50 6.68
C HIS A 156 2.37 -3.74 7.86
N SER A 157 1.95 -4.52 8.87
CA SER A 157 2.79 -4.93 10.01
C SER A 157 3.39 -3.71 10.73
N GLY A 158 4.70 -3.52 10.72
CA GLY A 158 5.33 -2.28 11.20
C GLY A 158 4.84 -1.03 10.48
N GLY A 159 4.48 -1.12 9.21
CA GLY A 159 3.81 -0.02 8.49
C GLY A 159 2.42 0.29 9.04
N GLY A 160 1.70 -0.71 9.56
CA GLY A 160 0.44 -0.50 10.30
C GLY A 160 0.67 0.23 11.63
N HIS A 161 1.76 -0.10 12.35
CA HIS A 161 2.18 0.67 13.52
C HIS A 161 2.48 2.12 13.16
N TRP A 162 3.24 2.34 12.09
CA TRP A 162 3.57 3.68 11.60
C TRP A 162 2.30 4.47 11.22
N ALA A 163 1.42 3.87 10.41
CA ALA A 163 0.20 4.54 9.96
C ALA A 163 -0.73 4.89 11.14
N GLY A 164 -0.92 3.96 12.08
CA GLY A 164 -1.69 4.22 13.30
C GLY A 164 -1.03 5.27 14.20
N GLY A 165 0.30 5.27 14.30
CA GLY A 165 1.06 6.31 15.00
C GLY A 165 0.86 7.69 14.38
N MET A 166 0.84 7.78 13.04
CA MET A 166 0.55 9.03 12.33
C MET A 166 -0.89 9.52 12.56
N VAL A 167 -1.89 8.62 12.68
CA VAL A 167 -3.26 8.97 13.11
C VAL A 167 -3.26 9.65 14.48
N LEU A 168 -2.42 9.18 15.40
CA LEU A 168 -2.34 9.71 16.76
C LEU A 168 -1.55 11.01 16.88
N LEU A 169 -0.56 11.21 16.00
CA LEU A 169 0.30 12.40 16.00
C LEU A 169 -0.28 13.55 15.14
N HIS A 170 -0.89 13.22 14.01
CA HIS A 170 -1.32 14.19 12.99
C HIS A 170 -2.77 13.94 12.52
N PRO A 171 -3.75 13.79 13.44
CA PRO A 171 -5.13 13.47 13.06
C PRO A 171 -5.76 14.50 12.11
N GLU A 172 -5.31 15.76 12.16
CA GLU A 172 -5.77 16.84 11.29
C GLU A 172 -5.33 16.70 9.83
N ARG A 173 -4.30 15.84 9.57
CA ARG A 173 -3.76 15.58 8.23
C ARG A 173 -4.22 14.23 7.67
N VAL A 174 -4.67 13.28 8.51
CA VAL A 174 -5.04 11.94 8.07
C VAL A 174 -6.50 11.88 7.64
N ALA A 175 -6.72 11.67 6.35
CA ALA A 175 -8.06 11.50 5.77
C ALA A 175 -8.64 10.11 6.09
N ALA A 176 -7.80 9.07 6.04
CA ALA A 176 -8.15 7.69 6.36
C ALA A 176 -6.89 6.87 6.65
N ALA A 177 -7.01 5.78 7.42
CA ALA A 177 -5.91 4.85 7.68
C ALA A 177 -6.37 3.39 7.62
N TRP A 178 -5.63 2.56 6.88
CA TRP A 178 -5.78 1.11 6.82
C TRP A 178 -4.57 0.45 7.47
N LEU A 179 -4.82 -0.29 8.55
CA LEU A 179 -3.80 -0.93 9.38
C LEU A 179 -3.84 -2.44 9.14
N ARG A 180 -3.02 -2.94 8.24
CA ARG A 180 -2.90 -4.38 7.98
C ARG A 180 -1.93 -5.01 8.97
N SER A 181 -2.44 -5.92 9.81
CA SER A 181 -1.63 -6.79 10.69
C SER A 181 -0.72 -6.06 11.68
N GLY A 182 -1.07 -4.84 12.08
CA GLY A 182 -0.29 -4.06 13.04
C GLY A 182 -0.97 -2.76 13.45
N ALA A 183 -0.82 -2.37 14.71
CA ALA A 183 -1.29 -1.09 15.25
C ALA A 183 -0.33 -0.62 16.36
N PRO A 184 -0.19 0.69 16.62
CA PRO A 184 0.65 1.19 17.70
C PRO A 184 0.10 0.82 19.08
N ALA A 185 0.98 0.75 20.08
CA ALA A 185 0.59 0.49 21.44
C ALA A 185 -0.19 1.68 22.04
N VAL A 186 -1.32 1.36 22.67
CA VAL A 186 -2.12 2.29 23.48
C VAL A 186 -2.31 1.70 24.89
N ALA A 187 -2.96 2.40 25.80
CA ALA A 187 -3.27 1.87 27.12
C ALA A 187 -3.96 0.52 27.01
N GLY A 188 -3.46 -0.49 27.72
CA GLY A 188 -3.95 -1.87 27.68
C GLY A 188 -3.31 -2.77 26.62
N SER A 189 -2.43 -2.24 25.78
CA SER A 189 -1.67 -3.06 24.82
C SER A 189 -0.68 -3.99 25.52
N PRO A 190 -0.53 -5.24 25.06
CA PRO A 190 0.42 -6.19 25.65
C PRO A 190 1.89 -5.89 25.28
N GLN A 191 2.12 -5.06 24.24
CA GLN A 191 3.45 -4.66 23.82
C GLN A 191 4.13 -3.78 24.86
N LYS A 192 5.45 -3.96 25.02
CA LYS A 192 6.29 -3.13 25.92
C LYS A 192 6.72 -1.79 25.29
N SER A 193 6.23 -1.47 24.11
CA SER A 193 6.49 -0.18 23.42
C SER A 193 5.90 0.98 24.20
N ALA A 194 6.47 2.16 24.04
CA ALA A 194 5.90 3.38 24.59
C ALA A 194 4.49 3.63 24.03
N VAL A 195 3.52 3.71 24.94
CA VAL A 195 2.12 3.88 24.56
C VAL A 195 1.84 5.27 24.00
N TYR A 196 0.84 5.34 23.12
CA TYR A 196 0.28 6.59 22.64
C TYR A 196 -0.96 6.96 23.44
N GLU A 197 -1.18 8.26 23.60
CA GLU A 197 -2.45 8.80 24.05
C GLU A 197 -3.44 8.89 22.89
N VAL A 198 -4.66 8.40 23.09
CA VAL A 198 -5.73 8.54 22.11
C VAL A 198 -6.46 9.86 22.35
N ARG A 199 -6.11 10.88 21.57
CA ARG A 199 -6.72 12.22 21.66
C ARG A 199 -8.10 12.27 20.98
N PRO A 200 -9.00 13.19 21.40
CA PRO A 200 -10.33 13.33 20.80
C PRO A 200 -10.30 13.53 19.28
N GLU A 201 -9.34 14.26 18.76
CA GLU A 201 -9.18 14.56 17.32
C GLU A 201 -8.93 13.28 16.51
N SER A 202 -8.20 12.31 17.08
CA SER A 202 -7.90 11.04 16.45
C SER A 202 -9.14 10.17 16.24
N LEU A 203 -10.19 10.34 17.07
CA LEU A 203 -11.44 9.61 16.96
C LEU A 203 -12.25 9.98 15.70
N GLN A 204 -11.96 11.12 15.09
CA GLN A 204 -12.61 11.60 13.86
C GLN A 204 -11.94 11.07 12.59
N VAL A 205 -10.82 10.36 12.71
CA VAL A 205 -10.13 9.75 11.58
C VAL A 205 -10.74 8.37 11.30
N PRO A 206 -11.24 8.12 10.08
CA PRO A 206 -11.62 6.77 9.66
C PRO A 206 -10.43 5.82 9.71
N VAL A 207 -10.56 4.71 10.45
CA VAL A 207 -9.53 3.69 10.58
C VAL A 207 -10.12 2.31 10.31
N MET A 208 -9.40 1.46 9.57
CA MET A 208 -9.71 0.04 9.44
C MET A 208 -8.53 -0.78 9.95
N CYS A 209 -8.77 -1.65 10.94
CA CYS A 209 -7.86 -2.70 11.32
C CYS A 209 -8.16 -3.93 10.44
N ASN A 210 -7.17 -4.43 9.71
CA ASN A 210 -7.34 -5.62 8.88
C ASN A 210 -6.32 -6.69 9.26
N LEU A 211 -6.77 -7.93 9.32
CA LEU A 211 -5.95 -9.08 9.72
C LEU A 211 -6.18 -10.26 8.77
N GLY A 212 -5.33 -11.28 8.86
CA GLY A 212 -5.66 -12.62 8.38
C GLY A 212 -6.39 -13.42 9.47
N THR A 213 -7.23 -14.36 9.09
CA THR A 213 -7.91 -15.24 10.05
C THR A 213 -6.93 -16.01 10.95
N ARG A 214 -5.72 -16.33 10.43
CA ARG A 214 -4.64 -17.04 11.14
C ARG A 214 -3.76 -16.14 12.01
N GLU A 215 -4.17 -14.91 12.22
CA GLU A 215 -3.47 -13.94 13.08
C GLU A 215 -4.10 -13.82 14.48
N GLY A 216 -4.79 -14.86 14.93
CA GLY A 216 -5.46 -14.90 16.22
C GLY A 216 -6.93 -14.52 16.17
N VAL A 217 -7.49 -14.25 15.00
CA VAL A 217 -8.93 -13.95 14.82
C VAL A 217 -9.75 -15.22 15.02
N THR A 218 -9.59 -16.22 14.15
CA THR A 218 -10.25 -17.52 14.29
C THR A 218 -9.27 -18.66 14.57
N VAL A 219 -8.03 -18.57 14.06
CA VAL A 219 -6.94 -19.53 14.29
C VAL A 219 -5.88 -18.87 15.16
N LYS A 220 -5.62 -19.43 16.33
CA LYS A 220 -4.77 -18.83 17.40
C LYS A 220 -3.40 -19.48 17.53
N ASP A 221 -3.09 -20.48 16.74
CA ASP A 221 -1.81 -21.19 16.72
C ASP A 221 -0.87 -20.64 15.64
N GLY A 222 0.43 -20.97 15.79
CA GLY A 222 1.47 -20.54 14.86
C GLY A 222 2.09 -19.17 15.17
N ARG A 223 3.07 -18.80 14.35
CA ARG A 223 3.93 -17.62 14.57
C ARG A 223 3.18 -16.31 14.74
N PHE A 224 2.09 -16.15 14.05
CA PHE A 224 1.30 -14.91 14.00
C PHE A 224 -0.02 -14.99 14.77
N GLY A 225 -0.30 -16.08 15.48
CA GLY A 225 -1.55 -16.30 16.20
C GLY A 225 -1.84 -15.30 17.34
N GLY A 226 -0.89 -14.42 17.68
CA GLY A 226 -1.05 -13.36 18.68
C GLY A 226 -1.27 -11.95 18.12
N VAL A 227 -1.28 -11.76 16.80
CA VAL A 227 -1.32 -10.41 16.17
C VAL A 227 -2.64 -9.68 16.52
N TRP A 228 -3.79 -10.38 16.46
CA TRP A 228 -5.07 -9.77 16.85
C TRP A 228 -5.03 -9.26 18.30
N GLY A 229 -4.48 -10.04 19.25
CA GLY A 229 -4.32 -9.61 20.64
C GLY A 229 -3.47 -8.35 20.81
N GLY A 230 -2.59 -8.05 19.86
CA GLY A 230 -1.84 -6.80 19.79
C GLY A 230 -2.61 -5.62 19.19
N VAL A 231 -3.52 -5.87 18.28
CA VAL A 231 -4.32 -4.86 17.56
C VAL A 231 -5.63 -4.52 18.28
N GLU A 232 -6.24 -5.51 18.91
CA GLU A 232 -7.54 -5.38 19.60
C GLU A 232 -7.60 -4.24 20.63
N PRO A 233 -6.58 -4.01 21.48
CA PRO A 233 -6.58 -2.87 22.41
C PRO A 233 -6.69 -1.51 21.70
N PHE A 234 -6.02 -1.35 20.56
CA PHE A 234 -6.13 -0.14 19.75
C PHE A 234 -7.56 0.03 19.22
N PHE A 235 -8.12 -1.01 18.61
CA PHE A 235 -9.52 -0.99 18.16
C PHE A 235 -10.48 -0.62 19.29
N LYS A 236 -10.38 -1.27 20.45
CA LYS A 236 -11.24 -1.02 21.61
C LYS A 236 -11.09 0.39 22.18
N ALA A 237 -9.84 0.90 22.30
CA ALA A 237 -9.58 2.24 22.81
C ALA A 237 -10.20 3.35 21.95
N PHE A 238 -10.34 3.11 20.66
CA PHE A 238 -11.01 4.00 19.73
C PHE A 238 -12.55 3.77 19.75
N ARG A 239 -12.99 2.54 19.56
CA ARG A 239 -14.42 2.25 19.32
C ARG A 239 -15.27 2.48 20.56
N SER A 240 -14.80 2.17 21.77
CA SER A 240 -15.50 2.48 23.02
C SER A 240 -15.80 3.97 23.23
N ARG A 241 -15.07 4.82 22.52
CA ARG A 241 -15.25 6.29 22.53
C ARG A 241 -16.02 6.82 21.31
N GLY A 242 -16.63 5.93 20.52
CA GLY A 242 -17.44 6.29 19.37
C GLY A 242 -16.66 6.62 18.08
N ALA A 243 -15.36 6.26 18.01
CA ALA A 243 -14.52 6.55 16.85
C ALA A 243 -14.99 5.85 15.57
N LEU A 244 -14.59 6.40 14.43
CA LEU A 244 -14.85 5.91 13.07
C LEU A 244 -13.92 4.74 12.74
N ILE A 245 -13.99 3.64 13.50
CA ILE A 245 -13.07 2.51 13.34
C ILE A 245 -13.80 1.21 13.08
N GLY A 246 -13.30 0.44 12.11
CA GLY A 246 -13.75 -0.90 11.77
C GLY A 246 -12.66 -1.94 11.93
N VAL A 247 -13.06 -3.21 11.84
CA VAL A 247 -12.16 -4.36 11.74
C VAL A 247 -12.64 -5.31 10.66
N SER A 248 -11.69 -5.99 10.00
CA SER A 248 -11.96 -7.00 8.98
C SER A 248 -10.89 -8.08 9.03
N ALA A 249 -11.22 -9.30 8.57
CA ALA A 249 -10.27 -10.39 8.46
C ALA A 249 -10.31 -11.03 7.06
N ASP A 250 -9.15 -11.22 6.45
CA ASP A 250 -9.03 -11.99 5.22
C ASP A 250 -9.15 -13.49 5.56
N PRO A 251 -10.17 -14.20 5.06
CA PRO A 251 -10.43 -15.57 5.44
C PRO A 251 -9.35 -16.57 4.99
N LEU A 252 -8.46 -16.19 4.11
CA LEU A 252 -7.51 -17.09 3.47
C LEU A 252 -6.05 -16.88 3.93
N THR A 253 -5.76 -15.83 4.71
CA THR A 253 -4.40 -15.37 4.97
C THR A 253 -3.96 -15.47 6.43
N SER A 254 -2.65 -15.40 6.63
CA SER A 254 -1.99 -15.13 7.88
C SER A 254 -1.46 -13.67 7.86
N HIS A 255 -0.14 -13.48 7.98
CA HIS A 255 0.48 -12.16 8.06
C HIS A 255 0.79 -11.53 6.70
N GLU A 256 0.73 -12.30 5.61
CA GLU A 256 0.79 -11.78 4.24
C GLU A 256 -0.42 -10.90 3.93
N CYS A 257 -0.26 -9.94 3.02
CA CYS A 257 -1.34 -9.00 2.70
C CYS A 257 -2.55 -9.65 2.01
N GLY A 258 -2.35 -10.73 1.26
CA GLY A 258 -3.45 -11.51 0.69
C GLY A 258 -4.31 -10.71 -0.29
N ASN A 259 -5.62 -10.84 -0.12
CA ASN A 259 -6.61 -10.15 -0.94
C ASN A 259 -7.12 -8.85 -0.30
N GLN A 260 -6.46 -8.34 0.73
CA GLN A 260 -6.92 -7.18 1.50
C GLN A 260 -7.21 -5.93 0.65
N ARG A 261 -6.47 -5.72 -0.47
CA ARG A 261 -6.67 -4.57 -1.36
C ARG A 261 -8.08 -4.47 -1.93
N TYR A 262 -8.77 -5.60 -2.09
CA TYR A 262 -10.14 -5.66 -2.62
C TYR A 262 -11.20 -5.19 -1.62
N LEU A 263 -10.84 -4.96 -0.36
CA LEU A 263 -11.63 -4.19 0.59
C LEU A 263 -10.97 -2.84 0.93
N ALA A 264 -9.62 -2.79 0.98
CA ALA A 264 -8.90 -1.56 1.32
C ALA A 264 -9.15 -0.43 0.31
N ILE A 265 -9.10 -0.74 -0.98
CA ILE A 265 -9.29 0.26 -2.04
C ILE A 265 -10.73 0.82 -2.03
N PRO A 266 -11.82 0.03 -2.08
CA PRO A 266 -13.18 0.57 -1.99
C PRO A 266 -13.47 1.25 -0.65
N TRP A 267 -12.89 0.79 0.46
CA TRP A 267 -13.03 1.46 1.74
C TRP A 267 -12.32 2.82 1.75
N MET A 268 -11.09 2.90 1.25
CA MET A 268 -10.36 4.16 1.12
C MET A 268 -11.03 5.11 0.13
N ASP A 269 -11.56 4.61 -0.98
CA ASP A 269 -12.33 5.39 -1.95
C ASP A 269 -13.52 6.09 -1.29
N ALA A 270 -14.29 5.36 -0.49
CA ALA A 270 -15.41 5.92 0.27
C ALA A 270 -14.95 6.95 1.31
N CYS A 271 -13.88 6.64 2.07
CA CYS A 271 -13.35 7.56 3.08
C CYS A 271 -12.78 8.84 2.45
N LEU A 272 -12.04 8.75 1.36
CA LEU A 272 -11.51 9.91 0.63
C LEU A 272 -12.65 10.76 0.05
N SER A 273 -13.70 10.12 -0.48
CA SER A 273 -14.90 10.82 -0.95
C SER A 273 -15.61 11.60 0.16
N LEU A 274 -15.60 11.09 1.39
CA LEU A 274 -16.20 11.75 2.56
C LEU A 274 -15.31 12.85 3.14
N ARG A 275 -13.98 12.66 3.13
CA ARG A 275 -13.04 13.45 3.94
C ARG A 275 -12.30 14.54 3.17
N LEU A 276 -11.93 14.28 1.91
CA LEU A 276 -11.12 15.25 1.16
C LEU A 276 -11.91 16.54 0.90
N PRO A 277 -11.33 17.70 1.22
CA PRO A 277 -11.96 18.98 0.93
C PRO A 277 -11.99 19.23 -0.58
N GLU A 278 -12.91 20.03 -1.06
CA GLU A 278 -13.00 20.40 -2.48
C GLU A 278 -11.87 21.35 -2.87
N THR A 279 -11.54 22.28 -1.97
CA THR A 279 -10.44 23.24 -2.14
C THR A 279 -9.20 22.74 -1.42
N VAL A 280 -8.09 22.66 -2.12
CA VAL A 280 -6.78 22.28 -1.57
C VAL A 280 -6.37 23.26 -0.46
N GLY A 281 -5.82 22.73 0.64
CA GLY A 281 -5.44 23.49 1.81
C GLY A 281 -6.57 23.79 2.82
N SER A 282 -7.82 23.46 2.47
CA SER A 282 -8.93 23.49 3.44
C SER A 282 -8.85 22.32 4.40
N PRO A 283 -9.40 22.45 5.64
CA PRO A 283 -9.47 21.36 6.60
C PRO A 283 -10.23 20.15 6.05
N LEU A 284 -9.88 18.95 6.54
CA LEU A 284 -10.62 17.73 6.26
C LEU A 284 -12.09 17.88 6.65
N ARG A 285 -12.98 17.38 5.79
CA ARG A 285 -14.42 17.38 6.09
C ARG A 285 -14.71 16.44 7.26
N LYS A 286 -15.64 16.83 8.12
CA LYS A 286 -16.15 15.96 9.18
C LYS A 286 -17.06 14.90 8.58
N VAL A 287 -16.97 13.66 9.04
CA VAL A 287 -17.86 12.58 8.62
C VAL A 287 -19.17 12.71 9.38
N SER A 288 -20.29 12.79 8.66
CA SER A 288 -21.62 12.68 9.24
C SER A 288 -21.90 11.21 9.61
N GLY A 289 -22.41 10.96 10.80
CA GLY A 289 -22.80 9.61 11.23
C GLY A 289 -24.04 9.05 10.54
N SER A 290 -24.82 9.88 9.83
CA SER A 290 -26.11 9.50 9.28
C SER A 290 -26.05 8.51 8.10
N GLU A 291 -24.97 8.50 7.33
CA GLU A 291 -24.77 7.59 6.18
C GLU A 291 -23.90 6.39 6.54
N ALA A 292 -23.40 6.33 7.76
CA ALA A 292 -22.56 5.25 8.23
C ALA A 292 -23.34 3.95 8.40
N TRP A 293 -22.60 2.85 8.38
CA TRP A 293 -23.08 1.51 8.70
C TRP A 293 -22.30 0.97 9.89
N VAL A 294 -22.92 0.06 10.61
CA VAL A 294 -22.30 -0.64 11.74
C VAL A 294 -22.46 -2.15 11.58
N VAL A 295 -21.56 -2.90 12.19
CA VAL A 295 -21.66 -4.35 12.29
C VAL A 295 -21.50 -4.72 13.77
N PRO A 296 -22.43 -5.47 14.38
CA PRO A 296 -22.25 -5.98 15.75
C PRO A 296 -20.95 -6.79 15.86
N LEU A 297 -20.17 -6.58 16.94
CA LEU A 297 -18.92 -7.32 17.17
C LEU A 297 -19.14 -8.81 17.43
N LYS A 298 -20.27 -9.21 17.92
CA LYS A 298 -20.57 -10.63 18.16
C LYS A 298 -20.63 -11.38 16.83
N GLY A 299 -19.64 -12.23 16.53
CA GLY A 299 -19.58 -13.05 15.32
C GLY A 299 -18.99 -12.36 14.10
N TRP A 300 -18.40 -11.17 14.27
CA TRP A 300 -17.71 -10.48 13.16
C TRP A 300 -16.55 -11.30 12.59
N GLU A 301 -15.86 -12.07 13.43
CA GLU A 301 -14.66 -12.84 13.09
C GLU A 301 -14.88 -13.85 11.96
N THR A 302 -16.13 -14.31 11.82
CA THR A 302 -16.54 -15.27 10.79
C THR A 302 -17.39 -14.65 9.69
N GLY A 303 -17.63 -13.33 9.74
CA GLY A 303 -18.54 -12.65 8.83
C GLY A 303 -20.02 -13.04 9.05
N ALA A 304 -20.36 -13.64 10.21
CA ALA A 304 -21.73 -14.05 10.54
C ALA A 304 -22.64 -12.85 10.89
N SER A 305 -22.05 -11.75 11.38
CA SER A 305 -22.79 -10.52 11.70
C SER A 305 -23.09 -9.73 10.43
N ALA A 306 -24.35 -9.35 10.27
CA ALA A 306 -24.76 -8.54 9.13
C ALA A 306 -24.57 -7.03 9.42
N PRO A 307 -24.06 -6.26 8.46
CA PRO A 307 -24.07 -4.81 8.54
C PRO A 307 -25.50 -4.25 8.53
N GLU A 308 -25.72 -3.18 9.29
CA GLU A 308 -26.95 -2.42 9.29
C GLU A 308 -26.69 -0.90 9.31
N PRO A 309 -27.64 -0.06 8.86
CA PRO A 309 -27.47 1.38 8.93
C PRO A 309 -27.23 1.86 10.36
N ALA A 310 -26.27 2.77 10.57
CA ALA A 310 -26.02 3.34 11.89
C ALA A 310 -27.22 4.16 12.41
N ALA A 311 -28.00 4.75 11.52
CA ALA A 311 -29.27 5.38 11.84
C ALA A 311 -30.28 4.30 12.25
N GLY A 312 -30.65 4.29 13.53
CA GLY A 312 -31.57 3.29 14.09
C GLY A 312 -30.90 2.09 14.76
N TYR A 313 -29.57 2.01 14.77
CA TYR A 313 -28.86 0.98 15.52
C TYR A 313 -29.11 1.13 17.03
N SER A 314 -29.67 0.09 17.65
CA SER A 314 -30.04 0.09 19.07
C SER A 314 -28.98 -0.49 20.01
N GLY A 315 -27.90 -1.10 19.44
CA GLY A 315 -26.81 -1.67 20.22
C GLY A 315 -25.83 -0.61 20.74
N ALA A 316 -24.96 -1.02 21.67
CA ALA A 316 -23.90 -0.15 22.15
C ALA A 316 -22.88 0.15 21.05
N VAL A 317 -22.52 1.40 20.86
CA VAL A 317 -21.54 1.83 19.84
C VAL A 317 -20.21 1.10 20.02
N GLY A 318 -19.73 0.94 21.26
CA GLY A 318 -18.48 0.25 21.58
C GLY A 318 -18.50 -1.25 21.25
N GLU A 319 -19.68 -1.84 21.01
CA GLU A 319 -19.87 -3.25 20.65
C GLU A 319 -20.23 -3.43 19.17
N SER A 320 -19.84 -2.50 18.35
CA SER A 320 -19.98 -2.55 16.90
C SER A 320 -18.71 -2.07 16.21
N LEU A 321 -18.53 -2.39 14.97
CA LEU A 321 -17.51 -1.76 14.10
C LEU A 321 -18.20 -0.75 13.16
N TRP A 322 -17.46 0.22 12.69
CA TRP A 322 -17.94 1.28 11.82
C TRP A 322 -17.51 1.04 10.35
N LEU A 323 -18.41 1.33 9.42
CA LEU A 323 -18.18 1.30 7.99
C LEU A 323 -18.69 2.60 7.34
N PRO A 324 -17.99 3.16 6.33
CA PRO A 324 -18.30 4.49 5.81
C PRO A 324 -19.58 4.57 4.97
N SER A 325 -20.08 3.47 4.42
CA SER A 325 -21.26 3.46 3.52
C SER A 325 -21.84 2.08 3.34
N GLY A 326 -23.07 2.01 2.82
CA GLY A 326 -23.73 0.73 2.46
C GLY A 326 -22.99 -0.05 1.36
N GLY A 327 -22.33 0.64 0.42
CA GLY A 327 -21.51 -0.01 -0.58
C GLY A 327 -20.31 -0.74 0.04
N VAL A 328 -19.62 -0.08 0.97
CA VAL A 328 -18.52 -0.71 1.74
C VAL A 328 -19.03 -1.79 2.67
N ALA A 329 -20.20 -1.64 3.27
CA ALA A 329 -20.83 -2.67 4.10
C ALA A 329 -21.10 -3.97 3.31
N LYS A 330 -21.58 -3.85 2.08
CA LYS A 330 -21.75 -4.98 1.16
C LYS A 330 -20.39 -5.60 0.78
N ALA A 331 -19.38 -4.78 0.44
CA ALA A 331 -18.04 -5.25 0.12
C ALA A 331 -17.38 -5.96 1.32
N TRP A 332 -17.52 -5.41 2.52
CA TRP A 332 -17.03 -6.02 3.76
C TRP A 332 -17.68 -7.40 4.01
N SER A 333 -18.99 -7.51 3.89
CA SER A 333 -19.70 -8.78 4.07
C SER A 333 -19.26 -9.86 3.07
N GLN A 334 -19.00 -9.48 1.82
CA GLN A 334 -18.51 -10.41 0.80
C GLN A 334 -17.05 -10.81 1.07
N TYR A 335 -16.20 -9.82 1.36
CA TYR A 335 -14.80 -10.03 1.66
C TYR A 335 -14.58 -10.96 2.85
N MET A 336 -15.36 -10.79 3.93
CA MET A 336 -15.28 -11.64 5.12
C MET A 336 -15.64 -13.11 4.86
N LYS A 337 -16.38 -13.42 3.77
CA LYS A 337 -16.81 -14.78 3.43
C LYS A 337 -15.84 -15.51 2.51
N ASP A 338 -15.54 -14.93 1.36
CA ASP A 338 -14.84 -15.64 0.29
C ASP A 338 -13.94 -14.73 -0.57
N THR A 339 -13.81 -13.45 -0.21
CA THR A 339 -13.04 -12.46 -0.97
C THR A 339 -13.50 -12.25 -2.42
N ALA A 340 -14.71 -12.69 -2.79
CA ALA A 340 -15.26 -12.42 -4.11
C ALA A 340 -15.46 -10.91 -4.31
N ILE A 341 -15.21 -10.44 -5.53
CA ILE A 341 -15.31 -9.02 -5.88
C ILE A 341 -16.56 -8.82 -6.74
N PRO A 342 -17.56 -8.11 -6.24
CA PRO A 342 -18.74 -7.77 -7.03
C PRO A 342 -18.40 -6.62 -7.99
N ASP A 343 -17.66 -6.91 -9.05
CA ASP A 343 -17.30 -5.94 -10.09
C ASP A 343 -18.15 -6.17 -11.35
N ALA A 344 -18.75 -5.09 -11.82
CA ALA A 344 -19.55 -5.05 -13.04
C ALA A 344 -19.00 -4.03 -14.05
N THR A 345 -17.92 -3.33 -13.72
CA THR A 345 -17.29 -2.32 -14.57
C THR A 345 -16.19 -2.92 -15.43
N ARG A 346 -16.02 -2.38 -16.64
CA ARG A 346 -14.95 -2.82 -17.53
C ARG A 346 -13.67 -2.04 -17.21
N PRO A 347 -12.49 -2.69 -17.25
CA PRO A 347 -11.24 -1.98 -17.09
C PRO A 347 -11.02 -0.95 -18.20
N PRO A 348 -10.25 0.11 -17.94
CA PRO A 348 -9.82 1.05 -18.97
C PRO A 348 -9.08 0.34 -20.10
N ALA A 349 -9.30 0.77 -21.34
CA ALA A 349 -8.55 0.27 -22.48
C ALA A 349 -7.07 0.73 -22.40
N PRO A 350 -6.12 -0.09 -22.86
CA PRO A 350 -4.73 0.32 -22.99
C PRO A 350 -4.58 1.54 -23.88
N LYS A 351 -3.58 2.37 -23.59
CA LYS A 351 -3.29 3.62 -24.32
C LYS A 351 -1.89 3.57 -24.92
N GLY A 352 -1.67 4.37 -25.97
CA GLY A 352 -0.35 4.58 -26.54
C GLY A 352 0.30 3.31 -27.10
N LEU A 353 -0.49 2.40 -27.70
CA LEU A 353 0.07 1.24 -28.39
C LEU A 353 1.01 1.69 -29.49
N LYS A 354 2.26 1.22 -29.38
CA LYS A 354 3.31 1.41 -30.41
C LYS A 354 3.73 0.04 -30.91
N VAL A 355 4.02 -0.03 -32.20
CA VAL A 355 4.53 -1.22 -32.88
C VAL A 355 5.83 -0.84 -33.60
N GLU A 356 6.95 -1.33 -33.14
CA GLU A 356 8.27 -1.09 -33.73
C GLU A 356 8.86 -2.43 -34.18
N GLY A 357 8.82 -2.67 -35.47
CA GLY A 357 9.12 -3.98 -36.03
C GLY A 357 8.10 -5.02 -35.56
N ASN A 358 8.53 -5.98 -34.76
CA ASN A 358 7.68 -6.99 -34.14
C ASN A 358 7.48 -6.78 -32.62
N VAL A 359 7.88 -5.62 -32.09
CA VAL A 359 7.76 -5.29 -30.66
C VAL A 359 6.58 -4.37 -30.45
N LEU A 360 5.66 -4.79 -29.58
CA LEU A 360 4.52 -4.02 -29.11
C LEU A 360 4.85 -3.45 -27.72
N THR A 361 4.52 -2.17 -27.50
CA THR A 361 4.56 -1.53 -26.17
C THR A 361 3.30 -0.71 -25.99
N TRP A 362 2.79 -0.59 -24.76
CA TRP A 362 1.59 0.17 -24.42
C TRP A 362 1.64 0.67 -22.99
N ASN A 363 0.68 1.49 -22.61
CA ASN A 363 0.41 1.89 -21.23
C ASN A 363 -0.98 1.40 -20.84
N ALA A 364 -1.19 1.09 -19.55
CA ALA A 364 -2.49 0.71 -19.05
C ALA A 364 -2.74 1.29 -17.65
N GLU A 365 -4.01 1.42 -17.34
CA GLU A 365 -4.53 1.74 -16.03
C GLU A 365 -5.27 0.52 -15.48
N ALA A 366 -5.19 0.29 -14.16
CA ALA A 366 -5.96 -0.77 -13.55
C ALA A 366 -7.43 -0.34 -13.38
N ASP A 367 -8.31 -1.32 -13.36
CA ASP A 367 -9.67 -1.18 -12.86
C ASP A 367 -9.65 -0.82 -11.37
N LEU A 368 -10.53 0.09 -10.94
CA LEU A 368 -10.57 0.52 -9.56
C LEU A 368 -11.14 -0.55 -8.64
N GLU A 369 -12.15 -1.27 -9.09
CA GLU A 369 -12.88 -2.26 -8.28
C GLU A 369 -12.09 -3.54 -8.12
N SER A 370 -11.48 -4.05 -9.19
CA SER A 370 -10.84 -5.36 -9.18
C SER A 370 -9.40 -5.41 -9.70
N GLY A 371 -8.82 -4.28 -10.09
CA GLY A 371 -7.43 -4.22 -10.55
C GLY A 371 -7.24 -4.76 -11.97
N LEU A 372 -6.01 -5.14 -12.32
CA LEU A 372 -5.61 -5.57 -13.66
C LEU A 372 -5.05 -7.01 -13.59
N ALA A 373 -5.75 -7.98 -14.18
CA ALA A 373 -5.28 -9.37 -14.26
C ALA A 373 -4.29 -9.57 -15.40
N GLY A 374 -4.47 -8.86 -16.53
CA GLY A 374 -3.60 -9.03 -17.69
C GLY A 374 -4.13 -8.41 -18.96
N PHE A 375 -3.59 -8.89 -20.08
CA PHE A 375 -3.93 -8.42 -21.41
C PHE A 375 -4.23 -9.57 -22.37
N ILE A 376 -5.11 -9.31 -23.33
CA ILE A 376 -5.27 -10.12 -24.53
C ILE A 376 -4.68 -9.31 -25.68
N ILE A 377 -3.77 -9.91 -26.45
CA ILE A 377 -3.22 -9.31 -27.67
C ILE A 377 -3.84 -10.01 -28.86
N GLU A 378 -4.44 -9.24 -29.74
CA GLU A 378 -4.96 -9.70 -31.01
C GLU A 378 -4.06 -9.24 -32.15
N ARG A 379 -3.95 -10.10 -33.19
CA ARG A 379 -3.31 -9.77 -34.48
C ARG A 379 -4.27 -10.14 -35.60
N ASP A 380 -4.55 -9.20 -36.48
CA ASP A 380 -5.43 -9.36 -37.65
C ASP A 380 -6.84 -9.91 -37.27
N GLY A 381 -7.36 -9.49 -36.09
CA GLY A 381 -8.67 -9.90 -35.57
C GLY A 381 -8.69 -11.25 -34.84
N ALA A 382 -7.55 -11.95 -34.72
CA ALA A 382 -7.47 -13.21 -33.99
C ALA A 382 -6.63 -13.04 -32.71
N VAL A 383 -6.99 -13.75 -31.64
CA VAL A 383 -6.21 -13.78 -30.40
C VAL A 383 -4.83 -14.39 -30.66
N LEU A 384 -3.78 -13.61 -30.41
CA LEU A 384 -2.40 -14.03 -30.55
C LEU A 384 -1.87 -14.62 -29.24
N VAL A 385 -2.09 -13.91 -28.11
CA VAL A 385 -1.58 -14.32 -26.80
C VAL A 385 -2.39 -13.66 -25.66
N LYS A 386 -2.37 -14.30 -24.49
CA LYS A 386 -2.82 -13.72 -23.22
C LYS A 386 -1.61 -13.50 -22.32
N LEU A 387 -1.51 -12.31 -21.72
CA LEU A 387 -0.39 -11.93 -20.84
C LEU A 387 -0.90 -11.60 -19.42
N PRO A 388 -0.28 -12.13 -18.37
CA PRO A 388 0.73 -13.19 -18.44
C PRO A 388 0.09 -14.50 -18.91
N GLU A 389 0.85 -15.37 -19.57
CA GLU A 389 0.35 -16.67 -20.04
C GLU A 389 -0.12 -17.54 -18.86
N GLN A 390 0.55 -17.42 -17.74
CA GLN A 390 0.21 -18.07 -16.46
C GLN A 390 0.16 -17.00 -15.37
N PRO A 391 -1.02 -16.39 -15.11
CA PRO A 391 -1.17 -15.45 -14.02
C PRO A 391 -0.82 -16.09 -12.68
N LYS A 392 0.02 -15.43 -11.91
CA LYS A 392 0.47 -15.89 -10.59
C LYS A 392 0.35 -14.75 -9.58
N ASN A 393 -0.05 -15.10 -8.38
CA ASN A 393 0.14 -14.31 -7.19
C ASN A 393 0.12 -15.26 -5.98
N PRO A 394 1.26 -15.58 -5.36
CA PRO A 394 1.32 -16.51 -4.24
C PRO A 394 0.57 -16.03 -3.00
N PHE A 395 0.24 -14.75 -2.94
CA PHE A 395 -0.38 -14.12 -1.77
C PHE A 395 -1.82 -13.66 -2.01
N GLY A 396 -2.46 -14.06 -3.11
CA GLY A 396 -3.82 -13.63 -3.39
C GLY A 396 -4.27 -13.94 -4.81
N ARG A 397 -5.27 -13.18 -5.31
CA ARG A 397 -5.75 -13.33 -6.68
C ARG A 397 -4.64 -13.05 -7.69
N PRO A 398 -4.60 -13.81 -8.80
CA PRO A 398 -3.70 -13.49 -9.90
C PRO A 398 -3.88 -12.06 -10.39
N ILE A 399 -2.79 -11.32 -10.47
CA ILE A 399 -2.75 -9.93 -10.90
C ILE A 399 -1.55 -9.72 -11.82
N PHE A 400 -1.67 -8.84 -12.82
CA PHE A 400 -0.65 -8.63 -13.86
C PHE A 400 0.75 -8.35 -13.30
N GLN A 401 0.83 -7.46 -12.31
CA GLN A 401 2.12 -7.05 -11.75
C GLN A 401 2.74 -8.06 -10.79
N ASN A 402 2.00 -9.12 -10.42
CA ASN A 402 2.38 -10.03 -9.34
C ASN A 402 2.76 -9.27 -8.05
N LEU A 403 2.41 -9.76 -6.89
CA LEU A 403 2.58 -9.01 -5.64
C LEU A 403 3.53 -9.69 -4.68
N SER A 404 4.25 -8.86 -3.96
CA SER A 404 5.07 -9.26 -2.82
C SER A 404 4.21 -9.56 -1.59
N TYR A 405 4.86 -10.05 -0.55
CA TYR A 405 4.27 -10.28 0.77
C TYR A 405 3.61 -9.02 1.36
N SER A 406 4.13 -7.83 1.04
CA SER A 406 3.66 -6.53 1.53
C SER A 406 2.82 -5.74 0.50
N ASP A 407 2.13 -6.44 -0.40
CA ASP A 407 1.16 -5.85 -1.33
C ASP A 407 1.75 -4.84 -2.32
N THR A 408 2.97 -5.03 -2.74
CA THR A 408 3.62 -4.20 -3.77
C THR A 408 4.02 -5.04 -4.97
N PRO A 409 4.10 -4.47 -6.18
CA PRO A 409 4.59 -5.18 -7.35
C PRO A 409 5.97 -5.81 -7.11
N THR A 410 6.17 -7.05 -7.56
CA THR A 410 7.47 -7.72 -7.44
C THR A 410 8.49 -7.13 -8.42
N GLN A 411 9.79 -7.24 -8.07
CA GLN A 411 10.89 -6.86 -8.96
C GLN A 411 11.42 -8.07 -9.71
N PRO A 412 11.86 -7.88 -10.99
CA PRO A 412 11.69 -6.67 -11.81
C PRO A 412 10.21 -6.41 -12.14
N LEU A 413 9.86 -5.14 -12.35
CA LEU A 413 8.49 -4.79 -12.76
C LEU A 413 8.16 -5.48 -14.09
N VAL A 414 6.94 -6.04 -14.18
CA VAL A 414 6.46 -6.68 -15.41
C VAL A 414 6.26 -5.60 -16.48
N PRO A 415 6.96 -5.67 -17.62
CA PRO A 415 6.83 -4.66 -18.66
C PRO A 415 5.52 -4.82 -19.43
N MET A 416 4.91 -3.71 -19.81
CA MET A 416 3.79 -3.66 -20.77
C MET A 416 4.36 -3.75 -22.21
N ARG A 417 4.85 -4.94 -22.54
CA ARG A 417 5.58 -5.21 -23.77
C ARG A 417 5.34 -6.64 -24.23
N TYR A 418 5.27 -6.82 -25.55
CA TYR A 418 5.22 -8.13 -26.18
C TYR A 418 6.07 -8.14 -27.45
N VAL A 419 6.68 -9.29 -27.75
CA VAL A 419 7.43 -9.50 -29.00
C VAL A 419 6.69 -10.56 -29.80
N ASP A 420 6.12 -10.19 -30.95
CA ASP A 420 5.51 -11.13 -31.87
C ASP A 420 6.57 -11.82 -32.72
N ALA A 421 7.10 -12.93 -32.18
CA ALA A 421 8.15 -13.71 -32.88
C ALA A 421 7.66 -14.35 -34.19
N ALA A 422 6.34 -14.44 -34.39
CA ALA A 422 5.75 -15.02 -35.61
C ALA A 422 5.37 -13.93 -36.67
N ALA A 423 5.65 -12.66 -36.40
CA ALA A 423 5.43 -11.59 -37.39
C ALA A 423 6.41 -11.76 -38.56
N VAL A 424 5.88 -11.80 -39.78
CA VAL A 424 6.69 -11.93 -41.01
C VAL A 424 7.29 -10.56 -41.36
N PRO A 425 8.61 -10.43 -41.51
CA PRO A 425 9.25 -9.19 -41.93
C PRO A 425 8.65 -8.65 -43.25
N GLY A 426 8.33 -7.37 -43.28
CA GLY A 426 7.75 -6.71 -44.44
C GLY A 426 6.21 -6.88 -44.60
N LYS A 427 5.57 -7.70 -43.78
CA LYS A 427 4.10 -7.83 -43.73
C LYS A 427 3.52 -6.87 -42.70
N THR A 428 2.54 -6.06 -43.10
CA THR A 428 1.77 -5.21 -42.16
C THR A 428 0.73 -6.03 -41.44
N HIS A 429 0.70 -5.92 -40.10
CA HIS A 429 -0.29 -6.54 -39.22
C HIS A 429 -1.07 -5.47 -38.47
N GLN A 430 -2.33 -5.75 -38.14
CA GLN A 430 -3.15 -4.94 -37.23
C GLN A 430 -3.11 -5.56 -35.84
N TYR A 431 -2.72 -4.77 -34.83
CA TYR A 431 -2.68 -5.22 -33.45
C TYR A 431 -3.69 -4.49 -32.58
N ARG A 432 -4.25 -5.20 -31.63
CA ARG A 432 -5.09 -4.66 -30.56
C ARG A 432 -4.66 -5.25 -29.24
N VAL A 433 -4.62 -4.42 -28.18
CA VAL A 433 -4.36 -4.84 -26.81
C VAL A 433 -5.59 -4.55 -25.96
N ILE A 434 -6.07 -5.55 -25.24
CA ILE A 434 -7.29 -5.52 -24.45
C ILE A 434 -6.91 -5.76 -22.99
N SER A 435 -7.25 -4.85 -22.07
CA SER A 435 -7.11 -5.06 -20.64
C SER A 435 -8.13 -6.06 -20.13
N VAL A 436 -7.72 -6.89 -19.16
CA VAL A 436 -8.60 -7.84 -18.44
C VAL A 436 -8.44 -7.60 -16.94
N ASN A 437 -9.55 -7.34 -16.23
CA ASN A 437 -9.52 -7.19 -14.78
C ASN A 437 -9.59 -8.55 -14.05
N THR A 438 -9.43 -8.57 -12.71
CA THR A 438 -9.44 -9.84 -11.95
C THR A 438 -10.82 -10.47 -11.81
N ALA A 439 -11.89 -9.78 -12.20
CA ALA A 439 -13.23 -10.32 -12.35
C ALA A 439 -13.47 -10.93 -13.75
N GLY A 440 -12.49 -10.86 -14.67
CA GLY A 440 -12.57 -11.43 -16.01
C GLY A 440 -13.23 -10.51 -17.06
N LEU A 441 -13.59 -9.27 -16.69
CA LEU A 441 -14.15 -8.31 -17.63
C LEU A 441 -13.05 -7.73 -18.52
N GLN A 442 -13.40 -7.49 -19.79
CA GLN A 442 -12.47 -6.99 -20.81
C GLN A 442 -12.79 -5.53 -21.17
N SER A 443 -11.75 -4.74 -21.45
CA SER A 443 -11.91 -3.40 -22.01
C SER A 443 -12.56 -3.45 -23.40
N ARG A 444 -13.17 -2.36 -23.81
CA ARG A 444 -13.78 -2.24 -25.14
C ARG A 444 -12.77 -1.91 -26.23
#